data_19950e946468c8953dff62136c572d5b
#
_entry.id   19950e946468c8953dff62136c572d5b
#
_cell.length_a   1.000
_cell.length_b   1.000
_cell.length_c   1.000
_cell.angle_alpha   90.00
_cell.angle_beta   90.00
_cell.angle_gamma   90.00
#
_symmetry.space_group_name_H-M   'P 1'
#
loop_
_entity.id
_entity.type
_entity.pdbx_description
1 polymer ?
#
loop_
_entity_poly.entity_id
_entity_poly.type
_entity_poly.pdbx_seq_one_letter_code
_entity_poly.pdbx_strand_id
1 'polypeptide(L)'
;MYINNYLEKMNIEPISKIKVKERCEFTNNIVATITENLENCNLDYLKMLNILQHTEMYIAKIPKNLSPVNYLYLDGKMYISEDINLNPNNEFVLHEAIHRIQEYRDKKKKLIQLGLCDVMETKIRGLALNEAAIQYIVQRILNGESKIIDIYGMRVPTLSKDYYPILTNLIEQITFLIGEDKLIDSTINSNNEFKYEAIDMLGEETYKAIENSFEQILEAKNIMIKNKEQSIIDENIELIKKIYINIQNKIMTSYFNKKFKKIKDIEQLKDFNNNLSKYKQYIGSDEVQALYIDYYKDMQEQIKEKEQSFINKSLIVVKENRIVNIFNRIKNFIKSLVFQN
;
A
#
# COMPACT_ATOMS: atom_id res chain seq x y z
N MET A 1 26.54 -13.23 21.85
CA MET A 1 26.98 -12.05 22.60
C MET A 1 26.29 -10.73 22.17
N TYR A 2 25.88 -10.55 20.90
CA TYR A 2 25.23 -9.33 20.41
C TYR A 2 23.73 -9.21 20.73
N ILE A 3 22.99 -10.30 20.85
CA ILE A 3 21.51 -10.33 21.01
C ILE A 3 21.09 -9.85 22.40
N ASN A 4 21.75 -10.35 23.46
CA ASN A 4 21.43 -9.88 24.84
C ASN A 4 21.64 -8.37 24.99
N ASN A 5 22.62 -7.80 24.27
CA ASN A 5 22.90 -6.38 24.29
C ASN A 5 21.79 -5.54 23.60
N TYR A 6 20.99 -6.13 22.69
CA TYR A 6 19.89 -5.42 22.02
C TYR A 6 18.62 -5.38 22.88
N LEU A 7 18.26 -6.48 23.54
CA LEU A 7 17.15 -6.52 24.50
C LEU A 7 17.42 -5.59 25.68
N GLU A 8 18.65 -5.59 26.20
CA GLU A 8 19.08 -4.68 27.27
C GLU A 8 18.96 -3.20 26.85
N LYS A 9 19.35 -2.86 25.61
CA LYS A 9 19.21 -1.49 25.08
C LYS A 9 17.76 -1.05 24.95
N MET A 10 16.86 -1.98 24.64
CA MET A 10 15.42 -1.73 24.55
C MET A 10 14.74 -1.83 25.92
N ASN A 11 15.44 -2.27 26.96
CA ASN A 11 14.87 -2.59 28.28
C ASN A 11 13.70 -3.60 28.20
N ILE A 12 13.80 -4.58 27.30
CA ILE A 12 12.83 -5.68 27.22
C ILE A 12 13.35 -6.83 28.10
N GLU A 13 12.58 -7.19 29.13
CA GLU A 13 12.92 -8.26 30.05
C GLU A 13 12.03 -9.49 29.83
N PRO A 14 12.52 -10.58 29.22
CA PRO A 14 11.75 -11.82 29.09
C PRO A 14 11.42 -12.42 30.43
N ILE A 15 10.14 -12.74 30.69
CA ILE A 15 9.65 -13.35 31.93
C ILE A 15 9.54 -14.87 31.76
N SER A 16 8.83 -15.30 30.73
CA SER A 16 8.58 -16.73 30.46
C SER A 16 8.40 -17.03 28.99
N LYS A 17 8.83 -18.22 28.59
CA LYS A 17 8.57 -18.74 27.24
C LYS A 17 7.16 -19.30 27.16
N ILE A 18 6.40 -18.94 26.13
CA ILE A 18 5.06 -19.49 25.87
C ILE A 18 5.19 -20.98 25.56
N LYS A 19 4.39 -21.81 26.24
CA LYS A 19 4.43 -23.28 26.08
C LYS A 19 4.03 -23.67 24.67
N VAL A 20 4.60 -24.76 24.17
CA VAL A 20 4.39 -25.22 22.78
C VAL A 20 2.90 -25.39 22.44
N LYS A 21 2.12 -26.02 23.33
CA LYS A 21 0.67 -26.23 23.09
C LYS A 21 -0.08 -24.89 22.93
N GLU A 22 0.13 -23.97 23.85
CA GLU A 22 -0.48 -22.64 23.86
C GLU A 22 -0.06 -21.83 22.63
N ARG A 23 1.22 -21.86 22.28
CA ARG A 23 1.75 -21.22 21.10
C ARG A 23 1.15 -21.79 19.81
N CYS A 24 1.01 -23.12 19.70
CA CYS A 24 0.39 -23.74 18.52
C CYS A 24 -1.07 -23.31 18.35
N GLU A 25 -1.85 -23.25 19.43
CA GLU A 25 -3.23 -22.78 19.40
C GLU A 25 -3.30 -21.30 19.01
N PHE A 26 -2.48 -20.46 19.64
CA PHE A 26 -2.43 -19.02 19.39
C PHE A 26 -2.04 -18.71 17.93
N THR A 27 -0.98 -19.34 17.40
CA THR A 27 -0.52 -19.14 16.02
C THR A 27 -1.51 -19.65 14.99
N ASN A 28 -2.21 -20.77 15.28
CA ASN A 28 -3.28 -21.25 14.42
C ASN A 28 -4.42 -20.20 14.30
N ASN A 29 -4.81 -19.62 15.42
CA ASN A 29 -5.84 -18.58 15.45
C ASN A 29 -5.39 -17.30 14.72
N ILE A 30 -4.13 -16.89 14.82
CA ILE A 30 -3.57 -15.76 14.07
C ILE A 30 -3.67 -16.02 12.57
N VAL A 31 -3.21 -17.18 12.10
CA VAL A 31 -3.22 -17.52 10.66
C VAL A 31 -4.64 -17.63 10.13
N ALA A 32 -5.56 -18.23 10.91
CA ALA A 32 -6.99 -18.28 10.56
C ALA A 32 -7.56 -16.86 10.41
N THR A 33 -7.32 -15.97 11.39
CA THR A 33 -7.74 -14.57 11.32
C THR A 33 -7.23 -13.86 10.07
N ILE A 34 -5.95 -14.04 9.71
CA ILE A 34 -5.36 -13.44 8.52
C ILE A 34 -6.05 -13.97 7.24
N THR A 35 -6.19 -15.29 7.10
CA THR A 35 -6.71 -15.90 5.87
C THR A 35 -8.21 -15.69 5.68
N GLU A 36 -9.00 -15.73 6.74
CA GLU A 36 -10.45 -15.50 6.69
C GLU A 36 -10.81 -14.05 6.31
N ASN A 37 -9.99 -13.08 6.70
CA ASN A 37 -10.24 -11.67 6.37
C ASN A 37 -9.55 -11.20 5.08
N LEU A 38 -8.69 -12.02 4.47
CA LEU A 38 -7.99 -11.74 3.21
C LEU A 38 -8.22 -12.84 2.17
N GLU A 39 -9.45 -13.34 2.07
CA GLU A 39 -9.83 -14.48 1.20
C GLU A 39 -9.46 -14.33 -0.28
N ASN A 40 -9.43 -13.09 -0.78
CA ASN A 40 -9.12 -12.79 -2.19
C ASN A 40 -7.62 -12.76 -2.50
N CYS A 41 -6.76 -12.98 -1.49
CA CYS A 41 -5.32 -12.91 -1.64
C CYS A 41 -4.72 -14.33 -1.72
N ASN A 42 -3.63 -14.46 -2.48
CA ASN A 42 -2.95 -15.75 -2.64
C ASN A 42 -2.06 -16.07 -1.42
N LEU A 43 -2.69 -16.45 -0.30
CA LEU A 43 -2.01 -16.73 0.96
C LEU A 43 -1.90 -18.23 1.22
N ASP A 44 -0.70 -18.69 1.52
CA ASP A 44 -0.43 -20.08 1.88
C ASP A 44 -0.57 -20.28 3.40
N TYR A 45 -1.75 -20.76 3.83
CA TYR A 45 -2.08 -21.03 5.23
C TYR A 45 -1.02 -21.93 5.92
N LEU A 46 -0.63 -23.05 5.27
CA LEU A 46 0.29 -24.01 5.89
C LEU A 46 1.70 -23.43 6.02
N LYS A 47 2.15 -22.65 5.05
CA LYS A 47 3.43 -21.94 5.10
C LYS A 47 3.45 -20.95 6.26
N MET A 48 2.44 -20.10 6.38
CA MET A 48 2.33 -19.11 7.44
C MET A 48 2.27 -19.77 8.83
N LEU A 49 1.44 -20.81 8.96
CA LEU A 49 1.31 -21.58 10.19
C LEU A 49 2.65 -22.21 10.60
N ASN A 50 3.34 -22.85 9.68
CA ASN A 50 4.65 -23.43 9.93
C ASN A 50 5.67 -22.40 10.41
N ILE A 51 5.70 -21.22 9.78
CA ILE A 51 6.59 -20.12 10.18
C ILE A 51 6.31 -19.68 11.61
N LEU A 52 5.06 -19.41 11.95
CA LEU A 52 4.69 -18.92 13.29
C LEU A 52 4.82 -19.99 14.38
N GLN A 53 4.48 -21.23 14.10
CA GLN A 53 4.66 -22.33 15.06
C GLN A 53 6.11 -22.60 15.41
N HIS A 54 7.06 -22.30 14.52
CA HIS A 54 8.50 -22.43 14.79
C HIS A 54 9.12 -21.14 15.36
N THR A 55 8.33 -20.06 15.53
CA THR A 55 8.80 -18.82 16.14
C THR A 55 8.73 -18.94 17.65
N GLU A 56 9.83 -18.70 18.33
CA GLU A 56 9.83 -18.63 19.81
C GLU A 56 9.13 -17.36 20.26
N MET A 57 8.22 -17.52 21.21
CA MET A 57 7.44 -16.43 21.79
C MET A 57 7.62 -16.36 23.30
N TYR A 58 7.78 -15.14 23.81
CA TYR A 58 8.03 -14.87 25.21
C TYR A 58 7.04 -13.84 25.75
N ILE A 59 6.54 -14.07 26.96
CA ILE A 59 5.94 -13.01 27.76
C ILE A 59 7.09 -12.18 28.34
N ALA A 60 6.99 -10.85 28.27
CA ALA A 60 8.06 -9.95 28.66
C ALA A 60 7.53 -8.68 29.34
N LYS A 61 8.34 -8.06 30.18
CA LYS A 61 8.16 -6.66 30.54
C LYS A 61 8.67 -5.79 29.42
N ILE A 62 7.79 -4.97 28.87
CA ILE A 62 8.10 -4.07 27.76
C ILE A 62 7.84 -2.64 28.23
N PRO A 63 8.80 -1.71 28.05
CA PRO A 63 8.61 -0.31 28.41
C PRO A 63 7.43 0.32 27.66
N LYS A 64 6.67 1.20 28.32
CA LYS A 64 5.48 1.87 27.78
C LYS A 64 5.72 2.73 26.54
N ASN A 65 6.96 3.11 26.28
CA ASN A 65 7.36 3.86 25.10
C ASN A 65 7.66 2.98 23.86
N LEU A 66 7.57 1.66 24.01
CA LEU A 66 7.69 0.70 22.92
C LEU A 66 6.33 0.09 22.57
N SER A 67 6.24 -0.52 21.40
CA SER A 67 5.09 -1.37 21.05
C SER A 67 4.94 -2.48 22.10
N PRO A 68 3.72 -2.82 22.52
CA PRO A 68 3.52 -3.86 23.50
C PRO A 68 3.77 -5.28 22.95
N VAL A 69 3.95 -5.43 21.66
CA VAL A 69 4.48 -6.65 21.01
C VAL A 69 5.65 -6.24 20.12
N ASN A 70 6.71 -7.03 20.10
CA ASN A 70 7.89 -6.77 19.27
C ASN A 70 8.42 -8.08 18.69
N TYR A 71 8.49 -8.16 17.37
CA TYR A 71 9.24 -9.20 16.67
C TYR A 71 10.66 -8.70 16.36
N LEU A 72 11.65 -9.41 16.85
CA LEU A 72 13.05 -9.06 16.62
C LEU A 72 13.67 -9.96 15.55
N TYR A 73 13.81 -9.46 14.34
CA TYR A 73 14.36 -10.20 13.21
C TYR A 73 15.82 -10.67 13.41
N LEU A 74 16.57 -10.05 14.33
CA LEU A 74 17.94 -10.44 14.67
C LEU A 74 18.02 -11.79 15.39
N ASP A 75 17.05 -12.10 16.26
CA ASP A 75 17.00 -13.37 16.99
C ASP A 75 15.83 -14.26 16.56
N GLY A 76 14.93 -13.76 15.73
CA GLY A 76 13.78 -14.48 15.21
C GLY A 76 12.73 -14.80 16.25
N LYS A 77 12.61 -13.96 17.30
CA LYS A 77 11.71 -14.16 18.43
C LYS A 77 10.70 -13.04 18.57
N MET A 78 9.55 -13.39 19.16
CA MET A 78 8.48 -12.45 19.48
C MET A 78 8.38 -12.25 20.99
N TYR A 79 8.32 -11.00 21.40
CA TYR A 79 8.17 -10.58 22.81
C TYR A 79 6.84 -9.87 22.98
N ILE A 80 6.00 -10.39 23.87
CA ILE A 80 4.63 -9.94 24.11
C ILE A 80 4.55 -9.41 25.53
N SER A 81 4.06 -8.19 25.72
CA SER A 81 3.89 -7.60 27.05
C SER A 81 2.98 -8.46 27.91
N GLU A 82 3.33 -8.60 29.19
CA GLU A 82 2.47 -9.22 30.20
C GLU A 82 1.11 -8.52 30.35
N ASP A 83 1.03 -7.24 29.95
CA ASP A 83 -0.19 -6.43 29.99
C ASP A 83 -1.18 -6.75 28.85
N ILE A 84 -0.77 -7.56 27.89
CA ILE A 84 -1.59 -7.94 26.73
C ILE A 84 -2.05 -9.39 26.82
N ASN A 85 -3.35 -9.61 26.63
CA ASN A 85 -3.89 -10.94 26.44
C ASN A 85 -3.47 -11.50 25.06
N LEU A 86 -3.19 -12.81 24.99
CA LEU A 86 -2.91 -13.52 23.73
C LEU A 86 -4.17 -13.58 22.86
N ASN A 87 -4.53 -12.44 22.30
CA ASN A 87 -5.69 -12.28 21.42
C ASN A 87 -5.23 -12.22 19.95
N PRO A 88 -5.67 -13.15 19.08
CA PRO A 88 -5.31 -13.14 17.66
C PRO A 88 -5.81 -11.90 16.89
N ASN A 89 -6.83 -11.22 17.41
CA ASN A 89 -7.38 -9.97 16.85
C ASN A 89 -6.71 -8.72 17.44
N ASN A 90 -5.63 -8.85 18.17
CA ASN A 90 -4.89 -7.72 18.67
C ASN A 90 -4.03 -7.11 17.55
N GLU A 91 -4.17 -5.82 17.32
CA GLU A 91 -3.48 -5.07 16.26
C GLU A 91 -1.96 -5.27 16.30
N PHE A 92 -1.35 -5.17 17.46
CA PHE A 92 0.11 -5.31 17.64
C PHE A 92 0.58 -6.75 17.38
N VAL A 93 -0.23 -7.73 17.79
CA VAL A 93 0.07 -9.16 17.57
C VAL A 93 0.05 -9.46 16.06
N LEU A 94 -0.98 -9.00 15.35
CA LEU A 94 -1.09 -9.19 13.90
C LEU A 94 0.05 -8.51 13.17
N HIS A 95 0.40 -7.28 13.55
CA HIS A 95 1.49 -6.51 12.96
C HIS A 95 2.82 -7.28 13.05
N GLU A 96 3.18 -7.73 14.24
CA GLU A 96 4.43 -8.44 14.48
C GLU A 96 4.42 -9.87 13.89
N ALA A 97 3.24 -10.51 13.82
CA ALA A 97 3.11 -11.80 13.15
C ALA A 97 3.35 -11.66 11.62
N ILE A 98 2.85 -10.60 10.99
CA ILE A 98 3.12 -10.33 9.57
C ILE A 98 4.61 -10.06 9.35
N HIS A 99 5.28 -9.28 10.22
CA HIS A 99 6.73 -9.10 10.15
C HIS A 99 7.48 -10.44 10.15
N ARG A 100 7.03 -11.40 10.96
CA ARG A 100 7.64 -12.72 10.98
C ARG A 100 7.33 -13.55 9.74
N ILE A 101 6.10 -13.50 9.24
CA ILE A 101 5.65 -14.26 8.06
C ILE A 101 6.40 -13.81 6.81
N GLN A 102 6.60 -12.51 6.64
CA GLN A 102 7.23 -11.91 5.44
C GLN A 102 8.74 -12.13 5.35
N GLU A 103 9.39 -12.66 6.39
CA GLU A 103 10.82 -12.95 6.31
C GLU A 103 11.14 -14.07 5.34
N TYR A 104 11.85 -13.76 4.27
CA TYR A 104 12.43 -14.75 3.39
C TYR A 104 13.93 -14.88 3.64
N ARG A 105 14.35 -16.07 4.07
CA ARG A 105 15.75 -16.40 4.38
C ARG A 105 16.24 -17.54 3.50
N ASP A 106 17.50 -17.51 3.11
CA ASP A 106 18.15 -18.59 2.40
C ASP A 106 18.45 -19.82 3.32
N LYS A 107 19.01 -20.87 2.72
CA LYS A 107 19.40 -22.10 3.46
C LYS A 107 20.44 -21.84 4.56
N LYS A 108 21.19 -20.73 4.48
CA LYS A 108 22.18 -20.30 5.49
C LYS A 108 21.58 -19.35 6.52
N LYS A 109 20.25 -19.18 6.52
CA LYS A 109 19.49 -18.26 7.39
C LYS A 109 19.80 -16.77 7.16
N LYS A 110 20.45 -16.41 6.05
CA LYS A 110 20.65 -15.02 5.65
C LYS A 110 19.30 -14.45 5.19
N LEU A 111 18.95 -13.25 5.66
CA LEU A 111 17.78 -12.53 5.20
C LEU A 111 18.00 -12.12 3.73
N ILE A 112 17.08 -12.51 2.86
CA ILE A 112 17.12 -12.24 1.42
C ILE A 112 16.11 -11.17 1.06
N GLN A 113 14.91 -11.22 1.65
CA GLN A 113 13.83 -10.26 1.43
C GLN A 113 12.98 -10.11 2.69
N LEU A 114 12.36 -8.95 2.86
CA LEU A 114 11.52 -8.61 3.99
C LEU A 114 10.35 -7.76 3.47
N GLY A 115 9.24 -8.41 3.13
CA GLY A 115 8.08 -7.73 2.56
C GLY A 115 8.44 -6.88 1.35
N LEU A 116 8.13 -5.59 1.42
CA LEU A 116 8.43 -4.61 0.35
C LEU A 116 9.86 -4.06 0.40
N CYS A 117 10.71 -4.49 1.35
CA CYS A 117 12.04 -3.95 1.51
C CYS A 117 13.04 -4.51 0.50
N ASP A 118 13.95 -3.65 0.03
CA ASP A 118 15.17 -4.09 -0.65
C ASP A 118 16.25 -4.43 0.39
N VAL A 119 16.60 -5.71 0.49
CA VAL A 119 17.66 -6.19 1.40
C VAL A 119 18.99 -6.21 0.68
N MET A 120 19.92 -5.37 1.12
CA MET A 120 21.30 -5.33 0.67
C MET A 120 22.21 -5.91 1.75
N GLU A 121 23.48 -6.19 1.43
CA GLU A 121 24.42 -6.81 2.39
C GLU A 121 24.57 -6.05 3.72
N THR A 122 24.52 -4.72 3.68
CA THR A 122 24.73 -3.85 4.85
C THR A 122 23.57 -2.93 5.17
N LYS A 123 22.50 -2.92 4.36
CA LYS A 123 21.40 -1.96 4.50
C LYS A 123 20.07 -2.57 4.03
N ILE A 124 19.01 -2.25 4.77
CA ILE A 124 17.63 -2.49 4.35
C ILE A 124 17.05 -1.13 3.96
N ARG A 125 16.37 -1.06 2.81
CA ARG A 125 15.67 0.14 2.31
C ARG A 125 14.19 -0.16 2.20
N GLY A 126 13.35 0.87 2.30
CA GLY A 126 11.90 0.74 2.19
C GLY A 126 11.23 0.27 3.48
N LEU A 127 11.90 0.41 4.63
CA LEU A 127 11.34 0.01 5.93
C LEU A 127 10.04 0.78 6.23
N ALA A 128 10.02 2.09 6.04
CA ALA A 128 8.85 2.90 6.33
C ALA A 128 7.65 2.58 5.42
N LEU A 129 7.91 2.26 4.14
CA LEU A 129 6.89 1.79 3.21
C LEU A 129 6.35 0.41 3.63
N ASN A 130 7.22 -0.49 4.07
CA ASN A 130 6.83 -1.81 4.56
C ASN A 130 6.02 -1.72 5.86
N GLU A 131 6.41 -0.88 6.82
CA GLU A 131 5.64 -0.62 8.04
C GLU A 131 4.22 -0.12 7.72
N ALA A 132 4.10 0.83 6.79
CA ALA A 132 2.81 1.35 6.36
C ALA A 132 1.95 0.27 5.68
N ALA A 133 2.56 -0.58 4.86
CA ALA A 133 1.87 -1.69 4.19
C ALA A 133 1.36 -2.72 5.21
N ILE A 134 2.19 -3.10 6.19
CA ILE A 134 1.76 -4.01 7.26
C ILE A 134 0.62 -3.41 8.05
N GLN A 135 0.73 -2.14 8.44
CA GLN A 135 -0.31 -1.46 9.19
C GLN A 135 -1.63 -1.38 8.41
N TYR A 136 -1.56 -1.09 7.12
CA TYR A 136 -2.72 -1.15 6.23
C TYR A 136 -3.35 -2.55 6.23
N ILE A 137 -2.55 -3.61 6.06
CA ILE A 137 -3.01 -5.01 6.04
C ILE A 137 -3.68 -5.38 7.36
N VAL A 138 -3.08 -5.00 8.49
CA VAL A 138 -3.66 -5.23 9.83
C VAL A 138 -5.03 -4.58 9.96
N GLN A 139 -5.18 -3.34 9.51
CA GLN A 139 -6.47 -2.66 9.56
C GLN A 139 -7.51 -3.33 8.63
N ARG A 140 -7.09 -3.87 7.49
CA ARG A 140 -7.96 -4.66 6.61
C ARG A 140 -8.41 -5.95 7.28
N ILE A 141 -7.51 -6.67 7.94
CA ILE A 141 -7.82 -7.88 8.71
C ILE A 141 -8.83 -7.57 9.84
N LEU A 142 -8.68 -6.44 10.50
CA LEU A 142 -9.55 -6.00 11.61
C LEU A 142 -10.86 -5.32 11.14
N ASN A 143 -11.12 -5.29 9.84
CA ASN A 143 -12.27 -4.61 9.23
C ASN A 143 -12.35 -3.13 9.65
N GLY A 144 -11.20 -2.46 9.73
CA GLY A 144 -11.08 -1.05 10.07
C GLY A 144 -11.78 -0.16 9.03
N GLU A 145 -12.42 0.90 9.51
CA GLU A 145 -13.03 1.92 8.66
C GLU A 145 -12.14 3.16 8.60
N SER A 146 -12.00 3.74 7.39
CA SER A 146 -11.28 5.00 7.23
C SER A 146 -12.00 6.13 7.98
N LYS A 147 -11.25 6.88 8.79
CA LYS A 147 -11.74 8.02 9.56
C LYS A 147 -10.87 9.23 9.28
N ILE A 148 -11.51 10.40 9.24
CA ILE A 148 -10.77 11.67 9.16
C ILE A 148 -10.31 12.03 10.57
N ILE A 149 -9.00 12.16 10.73
CA ILE A 149 -8.38 12.64 11.96
C ILE A 149 -7.66 13.95 11.73
N ASP A 150 -7.49 14.74 12.77
CA ASP A 150 -6.61 15.91 12.77
C ASP A 150 -5.24 15.50 13.30
N ILE A 151 -4.22 15.65 12.47
CA ILE A 151 -2.83 15.37 12.86
C ILE A 151 -1.93 16.47 12.35
N TYR A 152 -1.19 17.11 13.24
CA TYR A 152 -0.34 18.28 12.93
C TYR A 152 -1.10 19.43 12.25
N GLY A 153 -2.39 19.59 12.54
CA GLY A 153 -3.25 20.57 11.90
C GLY A 153 -3.67 20.23 10.46
N MET A 154 -3.48 18.98 10.02
CA MET A 154 -3.96 18.46 8.74
C MET A 154 -5.10 17.48 8.96
N ARG A 155 -6.14 17.56 8.14
CA ARG A 155 -7.23 16.57 8.10
C ARG A 155 -6.79 15.39 7.23
N VAL A 156 -6.59 14.23 7.85
CA VAL A 156 -6.07 13.03 7.17
C VAL A 156 -7.10 11.91 7.25
N PRO A 157 -7.68 11.46 6.12
CA PRO A 157 -8.46 10.23 6.09
C PRO A 157 -7.51 9.04 6.23
N THR A 158 -7.75 8.14 7.18
CA THR A 158 -6.88 6.98 7.39
C THR A 158 -7.61 5.82 8.05
N LEU A 159 -7.23 4.60 7.69
CA LEU A 159 -7.66 3.37 8.36
C LEU A 159 -7.02 3.23 9.75
N SER A 160 -5.80 3.75 9.94
CA SER A 160 -5.06 3.64 11.20
C SER A 160 -4.90 5.00 11.89
N LYS A 161 -5.71 5.25 12.90
CA LYS A 161 -5.68 6.53 13.63
C LYS A 161 -4.53 6.64 14.63
N ASP A 162 -4.10 5.53 15.22
CA ASP A 162 -3.16 5.50 16.36
C ASP A 162 -1.73 5.13 15.91
N TYR A 163 -1.60 4.37 14.81
CA TYR A 163 -0.32 3.82 14.37
C TYR A 163 -0.02 4.19 12.92
N TYR A 164 0.98 5.03 12.70
CA TYR A 164 1.42 5.53 11.38
C TYR A 164 0.33 6.17 10.50
N PRO A 165 -0.57 7.03 11.01
CA PRO A 165 -1.75 7.47 10.25
C PRO A 165 -1.43 8.15 8.92
N ILE A 166 -0.39 9.00 8.86
CA ILE A 166 0.04 9.69 7.62
C ILE A 166 0.58 8.67 6.60
N LEU A 167 1.42 7.73 7.04
CA LEU A 167 1.99 6.71 6.17
C LEU A 167 0.91 5.72 5.70
N THR A 168 -0.03 5.37 6.57
CA THR A 168 -1.18 4.52 6.20
C THR A 168 -2.06 5.21 5.17
N ASN A 169 -2.35 6.50 5.31
CA ASN A 169 -3.10 7.22 4.27
C ASN A 169 -2.35 7.24 2.92
N LEU A 170 -1.04 7.45 2.93
CA LEU A 170 -0.26 7.42 1.68
C LEU A 170 -0.29 6.04 1.01
N ILE A 171 -0.19 4.96 1.80
CA ILE A 171 -0.28 3.61 1.22
C ILE A 171 -1.70 3.29 0.75
N GLU A 172 -2.76 3.78 1.41
CA GLU A 172 -4.14 3.68 0.95
C GLU A 172 -4.33 4.32 -0.44
N GLN A 173 -3.75 5.50 -0.67
CA GLN A 173 -3.78 6.17 -1.97
C GLN A 173 -3.10 5.33 -3.05
N ILE A 174 -1.91 4.81 -2.77
CA ILE A 174 -1.15 3.98 -3.71
C ILE A 174 -1.91 2.68 -3.98
N THR A 175 -2.43 2.04 -2.95
CA THR A 175 -3.20 0.79 -3.03
C THR A 175 -4.46 0.95 -3.89
N PHE A 176 -5.20 2.06 -3.73
CA PHE A 176 -6.35 2.36 -4.59
C PHE A 176 -5.98 2.44 -6.08
N LEU A 177 -4.78 2.95 -6.39
CA LEU A 177 -4.32 3.15 -7.77
C LEU A 177 -3.70 1.89 -8.39
N ILE A 178 -3.00 1.08 -7.60
CA ILE A 178 -2.20 -0.07 -8.07
C ILE A 178 -2.95 -1.40 -7.91
N GLY A 179 -3.68 -1.57 -6.82
CA GLY A 179 -4.40 -2.78 -6.46
C GLY A 179 -4.05 -3.26 -5.05
N GLU A 180 -5.08 -3.61 -4.30
CA GLU A 180 -4.97 -4.08 -2.91
C GLU A 180 -4.35 -5.48 -2.83
N ASP A 181 -4.81 -6.38 -3.67
CA ASP A 181 -4.33 -7.76 -3.79
C ASP A 181 -2.82 -7.83 -4.02
N LYS A 182 -2.30 -6.96 -4.90
CA LYS A 182 -0.86 -6.87 -5.19
C LYS A 182 -0.05 -6.38 -3.99
N LEU A 183 -0.56 -5.38 -3.25
CA LEU A 183 0.10 -4.90 -2.05
C LEU A 183 0.18 -6.01 -1.00
N ILE A 184 -0.94 -6.67 -0.72
CA ILE A 184 -1.04 -7.71 0.32
C ILE A 184 -0.15 -8.90 -0.06
N ASP A 185 -0.25 -9.40 -1.30
CA ASP A 185 0.55 -10.52 -1.77
C ASP A 185 2.05 -10.19 -1.69
N SER A 186 2.47 -9.03 -2.20
CA SER A 186 3.89 -8.65 -2.18
C SER A 186 4.42 -8.44 -0.77
N THR A 187 3.61 -7.93 0.15
CA THR A 187 4.03 -7.70 1.54
C THR A 187 4.16 -9.02 2.29
N ILE A 188 3.16 -9.91 2.21
CA ILE A 188 3.14 -11.16 2.99
C ILE A 188 4.08 -12.20 2.39
N ASN A 189 4.10 -12.35 1.07
CA ASN A 189 4.92 -13.35 0.38
C ASN A 189 6.33 -12.85 0.02
N SER A 190 6.67 -11.59 0.33
CA SER A 190 7.97 -10.98 0.06
C SER A 190 8.40 -11.14 -1.40
N ASN A 191 7.62 -10.51 -2.30
CA ASN A 191 7.95 -10.44 -3.72
C ASN A 191 7.91 -8.98 -4.22
N ASN A 192 8.33 -8.76 -5.46
CA ASN A 192 8.47 -7.42 -6.02
C ASN A 192 7.32 -7.03 -6.98
N GLU A 193 6.22 -7.77 -7.02
CA GLU A 193 5.15 -7.53 -7.99
C GLU A 193 4.49 -6.16 -7.80
N PHE A 194 4.19 -5.79 -6.57
CA PHE A 194 3.66 -4.45 -6.25
C PHE A 194 4.63 -3.35 -6.66
N LYS A 195 5.93 -3.50 -6.40
CA LYS A 195 6.97 -2.54 -6.79
C LYS A 195 7.03 -2.37 -8.30
N TYR A 196 7.03 -3.46 -9.07
CA TYR A 196 7.08 -3.40 -10.52
C TYR A 196 5.82 -2.75 -11.10
N GLU A 197 4.65 -3.09 -10.60
CA GLU A 197 3.39 -2.47 -11.01
C GLU A 197 3.35 -0.97 -10.66
N ALA A 198 3.79 -0.60 -9.45
CA ALA A 198 3.87 0.79 -9.03
C ALA A 198 4.82 1.59 -9.94
N ILE A 199 5.97 1.04 -10.33
CA ILE A 199 6.90 1.66 -11.28
C ILE A 199 6.25 1.77 -12.67
N ASP A 200 5.54 0.71 -13.15
CA ASP A 200 4.83 0.82 -14.44
C ASP A 200 3.72 1.86 -14.39
N MET A 201 3.01 2.01 -13.30
CA MET A 201 1.87 2.92 -13.21
C MET A 201 2.27 4.36 -12.87
N LEU A 202 3.25 4.57 -12.01
CA LEU A 202 3.66 5.89 -11.52
C LEU A 202 4.95 6.42 -12.18
N GLY A 203 5.81 5.54 -12.65
CA GLY A 203 7.16 5.83 -13.09
C GLY A 203 8.19 5.65 -11.99
N GLU A 204 9.41 5.26 -12.37
CA GLU A 204 10.51 4.94 -11.45
C GLU A 204 10.91 6.13 -10.55
N GLU A 205 10.93 7.34 -11.10
CA GLU A 205 11.26 8.55 -10.35
C GLU A 205 10.22 8.84 -9.26
N THR A 206 8.92 8.64 -9.57
CA THR A 206 7.84 8.82 -8.59
C THR A 206 7.90 7.74 -7.52
N TYR A 207 8.15 6.47 -7.89
CA TYR A 207 8.30 5.39 -6.91
C TYR A 207 9.46 5.63 -5.94
N LYS A 208 10.63 6.05 -6.44
CA LYS A 208 11.76 6.45 -5.58
C LYS A 208 11.43 7.64 -4.66
N ALA A 209 10.67 8.61 -5.17
CA ALA A 209 10.21 9.72 -4.34
C ALA A 209 9.27 9.26 -3.22
N ILE A 210 8.39 8.27 -3.50
CA ILE A 210 7.53 7.65 -2.49
C ILE A 210 8.39 7.00 -1.40
N GLU A 211 9.29 6.08 -1.74
CA GLU A 211 10.17 5.42 -0.78
C GLU A 211 10.92 6.44 0.10
N ASN A 212 11.52 7.45 -0.51
CA ASN A 212 12.24 8.50 0.23
C ASN A 212 11.32 9.33 1.15
N SER A 213 10.10 9.65 0.70
CA SER A 213 9.14 10.42 1.49
C SER A 213 8.66 9.64 2.72
N PHE A 214 8.42 8.33 2.57
CA PHE A 214 8.03 7.47 3.70
C PHE A 214 9.15 7.41 4.75
N GLU A 215 10.41 7.22 4.33
CA GLU A 215 11.56 7.20 5.25
C GLU A 215 11.74 8.55 5.96
N GLN A 216 11.63 9.67 5.24
CA GLN A 216 11.77 11.01 5.84
C GLN A 216 10.66 11.31 6.85
N ILE A 217 9.40 10.93 6.57
CA ILE A 217 8.28 11.10 7.51
C ILE A 217 8.53 10.26 8.77
N LEU A 218 8.96 9.00 8.62
CA LEU A 218 9.25 8.13 9.76
C LEU A 218 10.43 8.66 10.59
N GLU A 219 11.49 9.14 9.94
CA GLU A 219 12.66 9.73 10.61
C GLU A 219 12.29 10.99 11.38
N ALA A 220 11.54 11.92 10.75
CA ALA A 220 11.05 13.13 11.41
C ALA A 220 10.19 12.80 12.65
N LYS A 221 9.27 11.82 12.54
CA LYS A 221 8.51 11.32 13.69
C LYS A 221 9.40 10.79 14.81
N ASN A 222 10.43 10.00 14.48
CA ASN A 222 11.37 9.45 15.45
C ASN A 222 12.21 10.54 16.14
N ILE A 223 12.57 11.60 15.42
CA ILE A 223 13.25 12.77 15.98
C ILE A 223 12.36 13.45 17.02
N MET A 224 11.08 13.71 16.69
CA MET A 224 10.12 14.33 17.61
C MET A 224 9.91 13.52 18.89
N ILE A 225 9.82 12.19 18.78
CA ILE A 225 9.65 11.31 19.96
C ILE A 225 10.85 11.38 20.91
N LYS A 226 12.06 11.53 20.36
CA LYS A 226 13.30 11.55 21.15
C LYS A 226 13.66 12.93 21.69
N ASN A 227 13.06 14.01 21.18
CA ASN A 227 13.38 15.37 21.58
C ASN A 227 12.24 15.97 22.40
N LYS A 228 12.62 16.85 23.36
CA LYS A 228 11.68 17.61 24.20
C LYS A 228 11.67 19.10 23.82
N GLU A 229 12.54 19.53 22.92
CA GLU A 229 12.67 20.91 22.49
C GLU A 229 11.58 21.24 21.45
N GLN A 230 10.74 22.22 21.76
CA GLN A 230 9.56 22.54 20.96
C GLN A 230 9.94 23.01 19.55
N SER A 231 11.02 23.76 19.41
CA SER A 231 11.49 24.21 18.09
C SER A 231 11.82 23.04 17.15
N ILE A 232 12.47 21.98 17.68
CA ILE A 232 12.78 20.77 16.90
C ILE A 232 11.50 20.02 16.54
N ILE A 233 10.52 19.96 17.45
CA ILE A 233 9.22 19.32 17.19
C ILE A 233 8.51 20.09 16.07
N ASP A 234 8.41 21.41 16.17
CA ASP A 234 7.72 22.26 15.19
C ASP A 234 8.37 22.20 13.80
N GLU A 235 9.70 22.20 13.71
CA GLU A 235 10.44 22.02 12.46
C GLU A 235 10.12 20.68 11.77
N ASN A 236 10.07 19.60 12.56
CA ASN A 236 9.77 18.27 12.02
C ASN A 236 8.28 18.14 11.64
N ILE A 237 7.36 18.78 12.34
CA ILE A 237 5.96 18.86 11.95
C ILE A 237 5.82 19.53 10.58
N GLU A 238 6.44 20.70 10.39
CA GLU A 238 6.39 21.41 9.10
C GLU A 238 7.08 20.61 7.97
N LEU A 239 8.15 19.90 8.27
CA LEU A 239 8.80 18.99 7.32
C LEU A 239 7.83 17.87 6.89
N ILE A 240 7.16 17.21 7.83
CA ILE A 240 6.18 16.15 7.54
C ILE A 240 5.05 16.69 6.68
N LYS A 241 4.47 17.85 7.02
CA LYS A 241 3.42 18.50 6.23
C LYS A 241 3.85 18.70 4.78
N LYS A 242 5.01 19.33 4.60
CA LYS A 242 5.57 19.61 3.26
C LYS A 242 5.78 18.35 2.43
N ILE A 243 6.36 17.31 3.04
CA ILE A 243 6.59 16.04 2.35
C ILE A 243 5.25 15.39 1.98
N TYR A 244 4.31 15.36 2.92
CA TYR A 244 3.00 14.73 2.74
C TYR A 244 2.19 15.41 1.62
N ILE A 245 2.16 16.74 1.57
CA ILE A 245 1.50 17.50 0.51
C ILE A 245 2.14 17.20 -0.86
N ASN A 246 3.47 17.30 -0.93
CA ASN A 246 4.21 17.13 -2.18
C ASN A 246 4.06 15.72 -2.75
N ILE A 247 4.15 14.68 -1.90
CA ILE A 247 4.11 13.31 -2.39
C ILE A 247 2.71 12.89 -2.85
N GLN A 248 1.63 13.32 -2.17
CA GLN A 248 0.27 13.10 -2.62
C GLN A 248 0.03 13.69 -4.01
N ASN A 249 0.43 14.95 -4.20
CA ASN A 249 0.30 15.62 -5.51
C ASN A 249 1.10 14.88 -6.59
N LYS A 250 2.32 14.41 -6.27
CA LYS A 250 3.15 13.67 -7.21
C LYS A 250 2.54 12.30 -7.57
N ILE A 251 2.01 11.56 -6.60
CA ILE A 251 1.31 10.28 -6.82
C ILE A 251 0.13 10.50 -7.76
N MET A 252 -0.76 11.42 -7.43
CA MET A 252 -1.96 11.74 -8.17
C MET A 252 -1.65 12.10 -9.64
N THR A 253 -0.81 13.12 -9.83
CA THR A 253 -0.51 13.65 -11.16
C THR A 253 0.24 12.63 -12.02
N SER A 254 1.19 11.88 -11.46
CA SER A 254 1.93 10.85 -12.18
C SER A 254 1.00 9.74 -12.68
N TYR A 255 0.14 9.22 -11.81
CA TYR A 255 -0.77 8.14 -12.17
C TYR A 255 -1.78 8.58 -13.23
N PHE A 256 -2.57 9.63 -12.94
CA PHE A 256 -3.68 10.00 -13.80
C PHE A 256 -3.20 10.54 -15.17
N ASN A 257 -2.10 11.31 -15.21
CA ASN A 257 -1.52 11.75 -16.48
C ASN A 257 -1.04 10.56 -17.34
N LYS A 258 -0.41 9.56 -16.74
CA LYS A 258 0.03 8.37 -17.47
C LYS A 258 -1.14 7.51 -17.93
N LYS A 259 -2.13 7.30 -17.06
CA LYS A 259 -3.35 6.55 -17.38
C LYS A 259 -4.14 7.21 -18.49
N PHE A 260 -4.34 8.54 -18.44
CA PHE A 260 -5.07 9.31 -19.44
C PHE A 260 -4.49 9.16 -20.85
N LYS A 261 -3.14 9.16 -20.96
CA LYS A 261 -2.46 8.96 -22.25
C LYS A 261 -2.72 7.58 -22.86
N LYS A 262 -2.94 6.55 -22.05
CA LYS A 262 -3.16 5.16 -22.47
C LYS A 262 -4.62 4.87 -22.90
N ILE A 263 -5.58 5.77 -22.67
CA ILE A 263 -7.01 5.58 -22.98
C ILE A 263 -7.25 5.52 -24.49
N LYS A 264 -7.93 4.48 -24.95
CA LYS A 264 -8.16 4.19 -26.38
C LYS A 264 -9.63 4.31 -26.82
N ASP A 265 -10.59 4.26 -25.88
CA ASP A 265 -12.01 4.26 -26.16
C ASP A 265 -12.82 5.00 -25.07
N ILE A 266 -14.13 5.14 -25.32
CA ILE A 266 -15.08 5.86 -24.44
C ILE A 266 -15.29 5.13 -23.12
N GLU A 267 -15.26 3.80 -23.09
CA GLU A 267 -15.48 3.01 -21.87
C GLU A 267 -14.31 3.21 -20.90
N GLN A 268 -13.07 3.08 -21.40
CA GLN A 268 -11.88 3.38 -20.62
C GLN A 268 -11.86 4.84 -20.13
N LEU A 269 -12.39 5.79 -20.91
CA LEU A 269 -12.50 7.19 -20.52
C LEU A 269 -13.48 7.39 -19.35
N LYS A 270 -14.61 6.69 -19.38
CA LYS A 270 -15.60 6.70 -18.28
C LYS A 270 -15.03 6.09 -17.01
N ASP A 271 -14.33 4.95 -17.12
CA ASP A 271 -13.67 4.31 -15.98
C ASP A 271 -12.59 5.20 -15.37
N PHE A 272 -11.80 5.85 -16.22
CA PHE A 272 -10.81 6.83 -15.79
C PHE A 272 -11.45 7.98 -15.01
N ASN A 273 -12.52 8.59 -15.53
CA ASN A 273 -13.23 9.69 -14.87
C ASN A 273 -13.81 9.26 -13.52
N ASN A 274 -14.38 8.06 -13.46
CA ASN A 274 -14.93 7.49 -12.23
C ASN A 274 -13.83 7.27 -11.18
N ASN A 275 -12.68 6.70 -11.58
CA ASN A 275 -11.55 6.50 -10.69
C ASN A 275 -10.93 7.83 -10.20
N LEU A 276 -10.80 8.82 -11.09
CA LEU A 276 -10.35 10.16 -10.72
C LEU A 276 -11.28 10.78 -9.67
N SER A 277 -12.60 10.69 -9.87
CA SER A 277 -13.61 11.20 -8.93
C SER A 277 -13.55 10.48 -7.57
N LYS A 278 -13.41 9.15 -7.57
CA LYS A 278 -13.30 8.35 -6.34
C LYS A 278 -12.01 8.61 -5.55
N TYR A 279 -10.93 8.97 -6.22
CA TYR A 279 -9.65 9.24 -5.57
C TYR A 279 -9.72 10.35 -4.51
N LYS A 280 -10.66 11.31 -4.66
CA LYS A 280 -10.87 12.42 -3.73
C LYS A 280 -11.00 11.98 -2.27
N GLN A 281 -11.60 10.83 -2.00
CA GLN A 281 -11.83 10.35 -0.64
C GLN A 281 -10.55 9.98 0.13
N TYR A 282 -9.45 9.74 -0.58
CA TYR A 282 -8.15 9.38 0.02
C TYR A 282 -7.25 10.58 0.28
N ILE A 283 -7.61 11.77 -0.24
CA ILE A 283 -6.76 12.96 -0.17
C ILE A 283 -6.82 13.56 1.22
N GLY A 284 -5.66 13.67 1.85
CA GLY A 284 -5.47 14.38 3.12
C GLY A 284 -4.96 15.81 2.90
N SER A 285 -5.21 16.65 3.88
CA SER A 285 -4.99 18.11 3.95
C SER A 285 -5.84 18.95 3.01
N ASP A 286 -6.15 20.18 3.47
CA ASP A 286 -6.98 21.11 2.69
C ASP A 286 -6.21 21.65 1.48
N GLU A 287 -4.87 21.77 1.59
CA GLU A 287 -4.00 22.22 0.50
C GLU A 287 -3.99 21.20 -0.65
N VAL A 288 -3.89 19.90 -0.36
CA VAL A 288 -3.93 18.87 -1.42
C VAL A 288 -5.31 18.75 -2.00
N GLN A 289 -6.37 18.95 -1.20
CA GLN A 289 -7.73 19.00 -1.73
C GLN A 289 -7.93 20.16 -2.71
N ALA A 290 -7.36 21.34 -2.44
CA ALA A 290 -7.38 22.46 -3.37
C ALA A 290 -6.63 22.12 -4.68
N LEU A 291 -5.42 21.56 -4.59
CA LEU A 291 -4.67 21.10 -5.76
C LEU A 291 -5.44 20.03 -6.56
N TYR A 292 -6.11 19.11 -5.88
CA TYR A 292 -6.96 18.13 -6.55
C TYR A 292 -8.13 18.76 -7.29
N ILE A 293 -8.80 19.75 -6.70
CA ILE A 293 -9.95 20.42 -7.33
C ILE A 293 -9.51 21.10 -8.63
N ASP A 294 -8.37 21.78 -8.63
CA ASP A 294 -7.85 22.43 -9.82
C ASP A 294 -7.43 21.39 -10.86
N TYR A 295 -6.67 20.35 -10.46
CA TYR A 295 -6.31 19.25 -11.34
C TYR A 295 -7.54 18.55 -11.93
N TYR A 296 -8.59 18.33 -11.11
CA TYR A 296 -9.83 17.71 -11.55
C TYR A 296 -10.54 18.54 -12.62
N LYS A 297 -10.61 19.87 -12.46
CA LYS A 297 -11.22 20.77 -13.45
C LYS A 297 -10.47 20.69 -14.79
N ASP A 298 -9.15 20.80 -14.76
CA ASP A 298 -8.32 20.70 -15.98
C ASP A 298 -8.51 19.36 -16.67
N MET A 299 -8.56 18.27 -15.90
CA MET A 299 -8.81 16.95 -16.45
C MET A 299 -10.22 16.77 -17.03
N GLN A 300 -11.24 17.42 -16.45
CA GLN A 300 -12.61 17.37 -17.01
C GLN A 300 -12.68 18.02 -18.39
N GLU A 301 -11.93 19.09 -18.62
CA GLU A 301 -11.84 19.72 -19.95
C GLU A 301 -11.18 18.76 -20.96
N GLN A 302 -10.04 18.17 -20.60
CA GLN A 302 -9.34 17.19 -21.43
C GLN A 302 -10.19 15.93 -21.73
N ILE A 303 -10.97 15.47 -20.73
CA ILE A 303 -11.91 14.34 -20.88
C ILE A 303 -12.97 14.68 -21.94
N LYS A 304 -13.59 15.88 -21.88
CA LYS A 304 -14.59 16.30 -22.87
C LYS A 304 -14.01 16.36 -24.29
N GLU A 305 -12.82 16.92 -24.44
CA GLU A 305 -12.14 16.98 -25.74
C GLU A 305 -11.86 15.58 -26.30
N LYS A 306 -11.35 14.67 -25.45
CA LYS A 306 -11.04 13.29 -25.84
C LYS A 306 -12.31 12.50 -26.19
N GLU A 307 -13.40 12.68 -25.43
CA GLU A 307 -14.72 12.09 -25.71
C GLU A 307 -15.23 12.53 -27.09
N GLN A 308 -15.19 13.84 -27.37
CA GLN A 308 -15.59 14.38 -28.66
C GLN A 308 -14.74 13.81 -29.82
N SER A 309 -13.44 13.62 -29.59
CA SER A 309 -12.56 12.98 -30.58
C SER A 309 -12.99 11.54 -30.89
N PHE A 310 -13.35 10.74 -29.87
CA PHE A 310 -13.83 9.37 -30.07
C PHE A 310 -15.17 9.34 -30.82
N ILE A 311 -16.11 10.24 -30.47
CA ILE A 311 -17.40 10.36 -31.16
C ILE A 311 -17.19 10.72 -32.65
N ASN A 312 -16.34 11.70 -32.95
CA ASN A 312 -16.05 12.12 -34.34
C ASN A 312 -15.42 10.97 -35.14
N LYS A 313 -14.47 10.23 -34.55
CA LYS A 313 -13.88 9.05 -35.24
C LYS A 313 -14.93 7.98 -35.52
N SER A 314 -15.83 7.68 -34.61
CA SER A 314 -16.89 6.70 -34.82
C SER A 314 -17.86 7.11 -35.93
N LEU A 315 -18.20 8.41 -36.01
CA LEU A 315 -19.06 8.96 -37.08
C LEU A 315 -18.40 8.87 -38.46
N ILE A 316 -17.08 9.07 -38.57
CA ILE A 316 -16.34 8.92 -39.83
C ILE A 316 -16.38 7.46 -40.28
N VAL A 317 -16.08 6.50 -39.39
CA VAL A 317 -16.13 5.06 -39.69
C VAL A 317 -17.52 4.63 -40.19
N VAL A 318 -18.60 5.12 -39.55
CA VAL A 318 -19.96 4.83 -39.94
C VAL A 318 -20.27 5.38 -41.35
N LYS A 319 -19.81 6.61 -41.69
CA LYS A 319 -19.97 7.21 -43.00
C LYS A 319 -19.23 6.42 -44.07
N GLU A 320 -17.97 6.05 -43.84
CA GLU A 320 -17.16 5.25 -44.76
C GLU A 320 -17.79 3.88 -45.02
N ASN A 321 -18.23 3.17 -44.00
CA ASN A 321 -18.93 1.89 -44.13
C ASN A 321 -20.23 2.01 -44.95
N ARG A 322 -21.00 3.09 -44.76
CA ARG A 322 -22.20 3.34 -45.57
C ARG A 322 -21.85 3.55 -47.06
N ILE A 323 -20.78 4.31 -47.33
CA ILE A 323 -20.31 4.55 -48.69
C ILE A 323 -19.85 3.23 -49.36
N VAL A 324 -19.04 2.44 -48.68
CA VAL A 324 -18.57 1.12 -49.15
C VAL A 324 -19.75 0.18 -49.43
N ASN A 325 -20.76 0.15 -48.56
CA ASN A 325 -21.96 -0.65 -48.76
C ASN A 325 -22.78 -0.19 -49.99
N ILE A 326 -22.88 1.12 -50.23
CA ILE A 326 -23.54 1.67 -51.42
C ILE A 326 -22.76 1.25 -52.69
N PHE A 327 -21.43 1.41 -52.68
CA PHE A 327 -20.58 0.97 -53.83
C PHE A 327 -20.73 -0.53 -54.11
N ASN A 328 -20.74 -1.37 -53.08
CA ASN A 328 -20.93 -2.81 -53.26
C ASN A 328 -22.30 -3.17 -53.82
N ARG A 329 -23.36 -2.48 -53.40
CA ARG A 329 -24.72 -2.65 -53.95
C ARG A 329 -24.78 -2.25 -55.43
N ILE A 330 -24.19 -1.12 -55.80
CA ILE A 330 -24.11 -0.65 -57.22
C ILE A 330 -23.31 -1.66 -58.05
N LYS A 331 -22.14 -2.11 -57.57
CA LYS A 331 -21.32 -3.11 -58.25
C LYS A 331 -22.07 -4.43 -58.51
N ASN A 332 -22.82 -4.90 -57.51
CA ASN A 332 -23.63 -6.13 -57.64
C ASN A 332 -24.81 -5.94 -58.60
N PHE A 333 -25.45 -4.76 -58.61
CA PHE A 333 -26.50 -4.42 -59.56
C PHE A 333 -25.98 -4.36 -60.99
N ILE A 334 -24.82 -3.74 -61.24
CA ILE A 334 -24.19 -3.70 -62.58
C ILE A 334 -23.83 -5.14 -63.03
N LYS A 335 -23.27 -5.96 -62.13
CA LYS A 335 -23.00 -7.37 -62.50
C LYS A 335 -24.27 -8.13 -62.89
N SER A 336 -25.39 -7.94 -62.19
CA SER A 336 -26.66 -8.60 -62.51
C SER A 336 -27.20 -8.20 -63.90
N LEU A 337 -26.98 -6.96 -64.31
CA LEU A 337 -27.36 -6.48 -65.62
C LEU A 337 -26.47 -7.05 -66.78
N VAL A 338 -25.19 -7.28 -66.54
CA VAL A 338 -24.24 -7.82 -67.51
C VAL A 338 -24.41 -9.33 -67.71
N PHE A 339 -24.94 -10.07 -66.75
CA PHE A 339 -25.18 -11.52 -66.83
C PHE A 339 -26.61 -11.87 -67.30
N GLN A 340 -27.46 -10.89 -67.69
CA GLN A 340 -28.80 -11.11 -68.27
C GLN A 340 -28.86 -10.91 -69.76
N ASN A 341 -27.74 -10.61 -70.42
CA ASN A 341 -27.53 -10.60 -71.86
C ASN A 341 -26.54 -11.73 -72.17
#